data_61477b88d8994828a844c47f5050f2b8
#
_entry.id   61477b88d8994828a844c47f5050f2b8
#
_cell.length_a   1.000
_cell.length_b   1.000
_cell.length_c   1.000
_cell.angle_alpha   90.00
_cell.angle_beta   90.00
_cell.angle_gamma   90.00
#
_symmetry.space_group_name_H-M   'P 1'
#
loop_
_entity.id
_entity.type
_entity.pdbx_description
1 polymer ?
#
loop_
_entity_poly.entity_id
_entity_poly.type
_entity_poly.pdbx_seq_one_letter_code
_entity_poly.pdbx_strand_id
1 'polypeptide(L)'
;DQISEMQAGVRYIRDIQALMQELKDHNIYTIARIVCFKDPILAAARPELALTKRGGKPVTDANGLAWVNPYRQEVWEYLTELAEMAADLGFDEIQYDYVRFPVGSDANVADYGVDMDAYPKRQAIQDFLANAGDRLHEKGCVVTADVFGTIIGSETDVQTVGQDYMALGQTVDAISPMVYPSH
;
A
#
# COMPACT_ATOMS: atom_id res chain seq x y z
N ASP A 1 3.24 -19.55 6.99
CA ASP A 1 3.55 -18.26 6.32
C ASP A 1 2.56 -18.06 5.19
N GLN A 2 1.65 -17.10 5.33
CA GLN A 2 0.53 -16.84 4.40
C GLN A 2 1.04 -16.57 2.97
N ILE A 3 2.20 -15.92 2.82
CA ILE A 3 2.80 -15.58 1.53
C ILE A 3 3.25 -16.83 0.79
N SER A 4 3.85 -17.79 1.48
CA SER A 4 4.28 -19.07 0.91
C SER A 4 3.10 -19.95 0.47
N GLU A 5 2.00 -19.91 1.21
CA GLU A 5 0.79 -20.68 0.88
C GLU A 5 0.08 -20.14 -0.35
N MET A 6 0.17 -18.84 -0.62
CA MET A 6 -0.46 -18.21 -1.80
C MET A 6 0.28 -18.43 -3.11
N GLN A 7 1.47 -19.04 -3.11
CA GLN A 7 2.34 -19.20 -4.29
C GLN A 7 2.58 -17.87 -5.05
N ALA A 8 2.54 -16.75 -4.31
CA ALA A 8 2.55 -15.40 -4.86
C ALA A 8 3.94 -14.90 -5.25
N GLY A 9 4.99 -15.67 -5.00
CA GLY A 9 6.37 -15.23 -5.18
C GLY A 9 6.98 -15.66 -6.51
N VAL A 10 7.41 -14.69 -7.31
CA VAL A 10 8.36 -14.96 -8.41
C VAL A 10 9.76 -14.68 -7.87
N ARG A 11 10.58 -15.72 -7.72
CA ARG A 11 11.95 -15.57 -7.23
C ARG A 11 12.88 -15.07 -8.34
N TYR A 12 13.02 -13.77 -8.46
CA TYR A 12 14.07 -13.16 -9.29
C TYR A 12 15.42 -13.12 -8.58
N ILE A 13 15.42 -12.99 -7.25
CA ILE A 13 16.61 -12.95 -6.42
C ILE A 13 16.79 -14.33 -5.77
N ARG A 14 17.92 -14.99 -6.06
CA ARG A 14 18.19 -16.37 -5.58
C ARG A 14 18.50 -16.40 -4.09
N ASP A 15 19.31 -15.45 -3.64
CA ASP A 15 19.75 -15.28 -2.25
C ASP A 15 19.63 -13.80 -1.86
N ILE A 16 18.51 -13.46 -1.24
CA ILE A 16 18.24 -12.08 -0.81
C ILE A 16 19.17 -11.67 0.33
N GLN A 17 19.53 -12.59 1.22
CA GLN A 17 20.38 -12.28 2.37
C GLN A 17 21.80 -11.93 1.92
N ALA A 18 22.37 -12.73 0.99
CA ALA A 18 23.68 -12.45 0.42
C ALA A 18 23.68 -11.11 -0.34
N LEU A 19 22.63 -10.83 -1.12
CA LEU A 19 22.51 -9.55 -1.82
C LEU A 19 22.43 -8.37 -0.85
N MET A 20 21.60 -8.46 0.18
CA MET A 20 21.46 -7.38 1.17
C MET A 20 22.77 -7.12 1.92
N GLN A 21 23.53 -8.18 2.25
CA GLN A 21 24.83 -8.03 2.88
C GLN A 21 25.83 -7.31 1.95
N GLU A 22 25.88 -7.69 0.67
CA GLU A 22 26.76 -7.05 -0.33
C GLU A 22 26.41 -5.56 -0.52
N LEU A 23 25.10 -5.22 -0.62
CA LEU A 23 24.65 -3.85 -0.73
C LEU A 23 25.06 -3.02 0.50
N LYS A 24 24.91 -3.60 1.69
CA LYS A 24 25.30 -2.98 2.97
C LYS A 24 26.81 -2.75 3.06
N ASP A 25 27.61 -3.73 2.63
CA ASP A 25 29.09 -3.63 2.63
C ASP A 25 29.58 -2.49 1.71
N HIS A 26 28.78 -2.17 0.68
CA HIS A 26 29.04 -1.04 -0.24
C HIS A 26 28.34 0.27 0.17
N ASN A 27 27.72 0.32 1.34
CA ASN A 27 26.96 1.48 1.84
C ASN A 27 25.86 1.93 0.86
N ILE A 28 25.18 0.99 0.20
CA ILE A 28 24.07 1.27 -0.71
C ILE A 28 22.78 1.30 0.11
N TYR A 29 22.08 2.45 0.08
CA TYR A 29 20.77 2.60 0.69
C TYR A 29 19.73 1.79 -0.07
N THR A 30 18.91 1.03 0.65
CA THR A 30 18.01 0.05 0.06
C THR A 30 16.56 0.35 0.38
N ILE A 31 15.71 0.33 -0.63
CA ILE A 31 14.28 0.61 -0.51
C ILE A 31 13.47 -0.63 -0.93
N ALA A 32 12.63 -1.12 -0.04
CA ALA A 32 11.63 -2.13 -0.39
C ALA A 32 10.31 -1.44 -0.76
N ARG A 33 9.97 -1.46 -2.06
CA ARG A 33 8.70 -0.94 -2.54
C ARG A 33 7.60 -1.99 -2.40
N ILE A 34 6.56 -1.68 -1.65
CA ILE A 34 5.40 -2.55 -1.40
C ILE A 34 4.16 -1.97 -2.07
N VAL A 35 3.56 -2.75 -2.97
CA VAL A 35 2.26 -2.41 -3.57
C VAL A 35 1.15 -2.80 -2.59
N CYS A 36 0.38 -1.81 -2.12
CA CYS A 36 -0.58 -2.01 -1.05
C CYS A 36 -1.92 -2.58 -1.54
N PHE A 37 -2.88 -1.72 -1.83
CA PHE A 37 -4.28 -2.15 -1.99
C PHE A 37 -4.62 -2.64 -3.40
N LYS A 38 -3.75 -2.42 -4.39
CA LYS A 38 -3.87 -3.02 -5.72
C LYS A 38 -3.19 -4.39 -5.73
N ASP A 39 -3.83 -5.37 -5.12
CA ASP A 39 -3.27 -6.71 -4.98
C ASP A 39 -4.23 -7.78 -5.53
N PRO A 40 -4.13 -8.13 -6.83
CA PRO A 40 -4.96 -9.15 -7.44
C PRO A 40 -4.66 -10.56 -6.90
N ILE A 41 -3.47 -10.80 -6.34
CA ILE A 41 -3.07 -12.09 -5.82
C ILE A 41 -3.75 -12.33 -4.47
N LEU A 42 -3.65 -11.37 -3.55
CA LEU A 42 -4.35 -11.44 -2.27
C LEU A 42 -5.86 -11.48 -2.47
N ALA A 43 -6.40 -10.65 -3.38
CA ALA A 43 -7.82 -10.64 -3.69
C ALA A 43 -8.34 -11.99 -4.23
N ALA A 44 -7.51 -12.73 -4.98
CA ALA A 44 -7.85 -14.06 -5.46
C ALA A 44 -7.70 -15.15 -4.38
N ALA A 45 -6.64 -15.06 -3.57
CA ALA A 45 -6.36 -16.01 -2.50
C ALA A 45 -7.31 -15.88 -1.30
N ARG A 46 -7.75 -14.64 -1.01
CA ARG A 46 -8.62 -14.28 0.11
C ARG A 46 -9.78 -13.40 -0.39
N PRO A 47 -10.77 -13.99 -1.08
CA PRO A 47 -11.87 -13.24 -1.70
C PRO A 47 -12.67 -12.39 -0.70
N GLU A 48 -12.69 -12.74 0.57
CA GLU A 48 -13.33 -11.98 1.64
C GLU A 48 -12.62 -10.65 1.96
N LEU A 49 -11.36 -10.51 1.55
CA LEU A 49 -10.58 -9.27 1.66
C LEU A 49 -10.66 -8.41 0.38
N ALA A 50 -11.14 -8.99 -0.73
CA ALA A 50 -11.28 -8.28 -1.98
C ALA A 50 -12.30 -7.13 -1.84
N LEU A 51 -12.00 -6.00 -2.46
CA LEU A 51 -12.98 -4.95 -2.64
C LEU A 51 -13.99 -5.39 -3.70
N THR A 52 -15.27 -5.35 -3.37
CA THR A 52 -16.34 -5.81 -4.25
C THR A 52 -17.32 -4.70 -4.59
N LYS A 53 -18.00 -4.84 -5.70
CA LYS A 53 -19.19 -4.05 -6.07
C LYS A 53 -20.42 -4.59 -5.33
N ARG A 54 -21.46 -3.78 -5.22
CA ARG A 54 -22.78 -4.27 -4.80
C ARG A 54 -23.18 -5.43 -5.71
N GLY A 55 -23.34 -6.63 -5.14
CA GLY A 55 -23.57 -7.87 -5.89
C GLY A 55 -22.36 -8.80 -5.98
N GLY A 56 -21.27 -8.50 -5.29
CA GLY A 56 -20.16 -9.43 -4.99
C GLY A 56 -19.09 -9.58 -6.07
N LYS A 57 -19.19 -8.86 -7.19
CA LYS A 57 -18.14 -8.88 -8.22
C LYS A 57 -16.94 -8.03 -7.76
N PRO A 58 -15.68 -8.49 -7.97
CA PRO A 58 -14.52 -7.70 -7.61
C PRO A 58 -14.50 -6.33 -8.30
N VAL A 59 -13.97 -5.33 -7.59
CA VAL A 59 -13.58 -4.04 -8.17
C VAL A 59 -12.25 -4.23 -8.87
N THR A 60 -12.18 -3.82 -10.14
CA THR A 60 -10.96 -3.93 -10.94
C THR A 60 -10.57 -2.58 -11.54
N ASP A 61 -9.29 -2.41 -11.84
CA ASP A 61 -8.82 -1.28 -12.63
C ASP A 61 -9.04 -1.49 -14.13
N ALA A 62 -8.60 -0.52 -14.95
CA ALA A 62 -8.72 -0.58 -16.41
C ALA A 62 -8.00 -1.78 -17.05
N ASN A 63 -7.04 -2.38 -16.36
CA ASN A 63 -6.30 -3.56 -16.80
C ASN A 63 -6.90 -4.87 -16.28
N GLY A 64 -8.04 -4.82 -15.59
CA GLY A 64 -8.71 -5.98 -15.00
C GLY A 64 -8.06 -6.47 -13.69
N LEU A 65 -7.16 -5.71 -13.08
CA LEU A 65 -6.49 -6.09 -11.84
C LEU A 65 -7.37 -5.75 -10.63
N ALA A 66 -7.61 -6.76 -9.79
CA ALA A 66 -8.44 -6.63 -8.60
C ALA A 66 -7.74 -5.86 -7.48
N TRP A 67 -8.56 -5.27 -6.61
CA TRP A 67 -8.15 -4.53 -5.42
C TRP A 67 -8.64 -5.25 -4.17
N VAL A 68 -7.87 -5.16 -3.10
CA VAL A 68 -8.32 -5.49 -1.75
C VAL A 68 -8.94 -4.26 -1.10
N ASN A 69 -9.79 -4.47 -0.08
CA ASN A 69 -10.51 -3.38 0.55
C ASN A 69 -9.61 -2.62 1.55
N PRO A 70 -9.30 -1.32 1.31
CA PRO A 70 -8.42 -0.55 2.18
C PRO A 70 -8.96 -0.30 3.60
N TYR A 71 -10.23 -0.58 3.87
CA TYR A 71 -10.80 -0.50 5.21
C TYR A 71 -10.64 -1.77 6.05
N ARG A 72 -10.12 -2.87 5.46
CA ARG A 72 -9.97 -4.13 6.19
C ARG A 72 -8.67 -4.16 6.97
N GLN A 73 -8.79 -4.27 8.28
CA GLN A 73 -7.61 -4.34 9.16
C GLN A 73 -6.77 -5.60 8.92
N GLU A 74 -7.38 -6.67 8.46
CA GLU A 74 -6.65 -7.89 8.07
C GLU A 74 -5.73 -7.65 6.85
N VAL A 75 -6.11 -6.72 5.96
CA VAL A 75 -5.23 -6.28 4.87
C VAL A 75 -4.08 -5.43 5.41
N TRP A 76 -4.35 -4.55 6.38
CA TRP A 76 -3.31 -3.75 7.02
C TRP A 76 -2.27 -4.62 7.72
N GLU A 77 -2.72 -5.62 8.47
CA GLU A 77 -1.83 -6.56 9.16
C GLU A 77 -0.95 -7.32 8.16
N TYR A 78 -1.54 -7.87 7.09
CA TYR A 78 -0.80 -8.54 6.03
C TYR A 78 0.28 -7.65 5.41
N LEU A 79 -0.06 -6.39 5.07
CA LEU A 79 0.88 -5.44 4.47
C LEU A 79 1.98 -5.03 5.46
N THR A 80 1.64 -4.88 6.74
CA THR A 80 2.61 -4.52 7.78
C THR A 80 3.56 -5.69 8.08
N GLU A 81 3.06 -6.93 8.18
CA GLU A 81 3.89 -8.12 8.31
C GLU A 81 4.87 -8.28 7.14
N LEU A 82 4.39 -8.02 5.90
CA LEU A 82 5.25 -8.04 4.71
C LEU A 82 6.36 -6.99 4.80
N ALA A 83 6.03 -5.79 5.26
CA ALA A 83 6.98 -4.71 5.46
C ALA A 83 8.00 -5.03 6.58
N GLU A 84 7.55 -5.60 7.68
CA GLU A 84 8.43 -6.05 8.76
C GLU A 84 9.42 -7.13 8.30
N MET A 85 8.95 -8.07 7.45
CA MET A 85 9.85 -9.06 6.85
C MET A 85 10.94 -8.42 6.00
N ALA A 86 10.62 -7.35 5.26
CA ALA A 86 11.61 -6.62 4.48
C ALA A 86 12.58 -5.85 5.40
N ALA A 87 12.08 -5.20 6.45
CA ALA A 87 12.92 -4.55 7.46
C ALA A 87 13.88 -5.55 8.14
N ASP A 88 13.40 -6.73 8.48
CA ASP A 88 14.22 -7.81 9.09
C ASP A 88 15.29 -8.38 8.11
N LEU A 89 15.07 -8.26 6.81
CA LEU A 89 16.07 -8.55 5.78
C LEU A 89 17.14 -7.47 5.66
N GLY A 90 16.94 -6.31 6.29
CA GLY A 90 17.91 -5.22 6.36
C GLY A 90 17.68 -4.10 5.35
N PHE A 91 16.48 -3.99 4.76
CA PHE A 91 16.12 -2.80 4.00
C PHE A 91 16.07 -1.56 4.90
N ASP A 92 16.59 -0.45 4.39
CA ASP A 92 16.66 0.81 5.14
C ASP A 92 15.32 1.55 5.13
N GLU A 93 14.51 1.32 4.08
CA GLU A 93 13.26 2.03 3.86
C GLU A 93 12.18 1.11 3.30
N ILE A 94 10.94 1.31 3.76
CA ILE A 94 9.74 0.76 3.15
C ILE A 94 8.99 1.87 2.43
N GLN A 95 8.84 1.72 1.11
CA GLN A 95 8.09 2.63 0.27
C GLN A 95 6.73 2.00 -0.09
N TYR A 96 5.65 2.58 0.45
CA TYR A 96 4.29 2.13 0.16
C TYR A 96 3.75 2.77 -1.11
N ASP A 97 3.53 1.97 -2.16
CA ASP A 97 2.86 2.39 -3.38
C ASP A 97 1.45 1.80 -3.46
N TYR A 98 0.57 2.40 -4.27
CA TYR A 98 -0.86 2.08 -4.30
C TYR A 98 -1.52 2.10 -2.91
N VAL A 99 -0.99 2.92 -2.01
CA VAL A 99 -1.52 3.21 -0.67
C VAL A 99 -2.66 4.22 -0.78
N ARG A 100 -3.70 3.83 -1.49
CA ARG A 100 -4.86 4.65 -1.86
C ARG A 100 -6.06 3.81 -2.25
N PHE A 101 -7.20 4.46 -2.37
CA PHE A 101 -8.39 3.84 -2.93
C PHE A 101 -8.34 3.77 -4.47
N PRO A 102 -9.03 2.79 -5.08
CA PRO A 102 -9.11 2.70 -6.54
C PRO A 102 -9.88 3.88 -7.13
N VAL A 103 -9.61 4.16 -8.41
CA VAL A 103 -10.33 5.14 -9.22
C VAL A 103 -10.99 4.46 -10.41
N GLY A 104 -11.96 5.13 -11.02
CA GLY A 104 -12.67 4.64 -12.21
C GLY A 104 -14.09 4.17 -11.93
N SER A 105 -14.76 3.66 -12.95
CA SER A 105 -16.18 3.30 -12.91
C SER A 105 -16.51 2.25 -11.86
N ASP A 106 -15.66 1.27 -11.67
CA ASP A 106 -15.86 0.19 -10.70
C ASP A 106 -15.74 0.70 -9.26
N ALA A 107 -14.81 1.64 -9.02
CA ALA A 107 -14.63 2.26 -7.71
C ALA A 107 -15.87 3.08 -7.26
N ASN A 108 -16.58 3.69 -8.22
CA ASN A 108 -17.78 4.49 -7.94
C ASN A 108 -18.97 3.64 -7.46
N VAL A 109 -18.95 2.34 -7.71
CA VAL A 109 -20.02 1.40 -7.31
C VAL A 109 -19.51 0.35 -6.32
N ALA A 110 -18.34 0.58 -5.75
CA ALA A 110 -17.75 -0.29 -4.75
C ALA A 110 -18.54 -0.28 -3.45
N ASP A 111 -18.60 -1.42 -2.80
CA ASP A 111 -19.12 -1.59 -1.45
C ASP A 111 -17.95 -1.73 -0.48
N TYR A 112 -17.67 -0.67 0.25
CA TYR A 112 -16.58 -0.65 1.22
C TYR A 112 -16.97 -1.27 2.57
N GLY A 113 -18.27 -1.49 2.82
CA GLY A 113 -18.76 -2.08 4.07
C GLY A 113 -18.65 -1.16 5.29
N VAL A 114 -18.44 0.14 5.08
CA VAL A 114 -18.30 1.16 6.14
C VAL A 114 -19.12 2.41 5.80
N ASP A 115 -19.47 3.18 6.82
CA ASP A 115 -20.01 4.53 6.66
C ASP A 115 -18.85 5.50 6.41
N MET A 116 -18.66 5.92 5.16
CA MET A 116 -17.57 6.80 4.76
C MET A 116 -17.75 8.25 5.22
N ASP A 117 -18.93 8.66 5.65
CA ASP A 117 -19.15 9.97 6.28
C ASP A 117 -18.61 9.97 7.71
N ALA A 118 -18.75 8.86 8.42
CA ALA A 118 -18.21 8.67 9.76
C ALA A 118 -16.71 8.32 9.75
N TYR A 119 -16.25 7.55 8.75
CA TYR A 119 -14.85 7.14 8.61
C TYR A 119 -14.36 7.35 7.17
N PRO A 120 -13.87 8.57 6.85
CA PRO A 120 -13.47 8.94 5.49
C PRO A 120 -12.26 8.14 4.99
N LYS A 121 -12.17 7.98 3.67
CA LYS A 121 -11.04 7.30 2.99
C LYS A 121 -9.68 7.81 3.44
N ARG A 122 -9.51 9.15 3.55
CA ARG A 122 -8.25 9.76 4.00
C ARG A 122 -7.85 9.34 5.41
N GLN A 123 -8.82 9.15 6.30
CA GLN A 123 -8.55 8.69 7.65
C GLN A 123 -8.07 7.23 7.65
N ALA A 124 -8.69 6.38 6.85
CA ALA A 124 -8.26 4.98 6.74
C ALA A 124 -6.83 4.83 6.21
N ILE A 125 -6.44 5.63 5.22
CA ILE A 125 -5.05 5.61 4.70
C ILE A 125 -4.07 6.13 5.76
N GLN A 126 -4.43 7.21 6.45
CA GLN A 126 -3.60 7.78 7.51
C GLN A 126 -3.43 6.79 8.67
N ASP A 127 -4.51 6.16 9.13
CA ASP A 127 -4.48 5.20 10.24
C ASP A 127 -3.66 3.95 9.88
N PHE A 128 -3.78 3.46 8.65
CA PHE A 128 -2.93 2.36 8.17
C PHE A 128 -1.45 2.74 8.22
N LEU A 129 -1.08 3.89 7.64
CA LEU A 129 0.31 4.33 7.59
C LEU A 129 0.87 4.65 8.98
N ALA A 130 0.08 5.22 9.87
CA ALA A 130 0.49 5.45 11.26
C ALA A 130 0.76 4.13 11.98
N ASN A 131 -0.15 3.17 11.89
CA ASN A 131 0.02 1.85 12.53
C ASN A 131 1.22 1.09 11.97
N ALA A 132 1.41 1.07 10.66
CA ALA A 132 2.55 0.43 10.02
C ALA A 132 3.87 1.16 10.37
N GLY A 133 3.83 2.50 10.38
CA GLY A 133 4.96 3.36 10.71
C GLY A 133 5.50 3.10 12.12
N ASP A 134 4.62 3.06 13.11
CA ASP A 134 5.01 2.79 14.51
C ASP A 134 5.81 1.47 14.62
N ARG A 135 5.33 0.40 13.98
CA ARG A 135 5.97 -0.92 14.00
C ARG A 135 7.31 -0.94 13.24
N LEU A 136 7.40 -0.22 12.13
CA LEU A 136 8.62 -0.16 11.31
C LEU A 136 9.69 0.74 11.93
N HIS A 137 9.29 1.82 12.59
CA HIS A 137 10.21 2.68 13.34
C HIS A 137 10.86 1.94 14.52
N GLU A 138 10.13 1.02 15.17
CA GLU A 138 10.72 0.14 16.21
C GLU A 138 11.84 -0.76 15.64
N LYS A 139 11.81 -1.05 14.35
CA LYS A 139 12.87 -1.78 13.63
C LYS A 139 13.95 -0.85 13.03
N GLY A 140 13.81 0.46 13.19
CA GLY A 140 14.74 1.46 12.66
C GLY A 140 14.60 1.68 11.15
N CYS A 141 13.46 1.32 10.56
CA CYS A 141 13.21 1.43 9.13
C CYS A 141 12.47 2.74 8.82
N VAL A 142 12.88 3.43 7.77
CA VAL A 142 12.20 4.63 7.25
C VAL A 142 10.92 4.23 6.53
N VAL A 143 9.87 5.03 6.66
CA VAL A 143 8.56 4.77 6.00
C VAL A 143 8.21 5.91 5.06
N THR A 144 7.99 5.57 3.79
CA THR A 144 7.63 6.53 2.76
C THR A 144 6.38 6.10 1.99
N ALA A 145 5.71 7.06 1.34
CA ALA A 145 4.49 6.79 0.60
C ALA A 145 4.50 7.47 -0.77
N ASP A 146 4.15 6.71 -1.80
CA ASP A 146 3.89 7.24 -3.13
C ASP A 146 2.47 7.84 -3.19
N VAL A 147 2.38 9.08 -3.61
CA VAL A 147 1.09 9.78 -3.67
C VAL A 147 0.83 10.38 -5.04
N PHE A 148 -0.43 10.54 -5.40
CA PHE A 148 -0.78 11.26 -6.62
C PHE A 148 -0.38 12.72 -6.52
N GLY A 149 0.31 13.22 -7.52
CA GLY A 149 0.71 14.64 -7.57
C GLY A 149 -0.49 15.59 -7.59
N THR A 150 -1.62 15.17 -8.13
CA THR A 150 -2.85 15.98 -8.23
C THR A 150 -3.50 16.30 -6.88
N ILE A 151 -3.25 15.51 -5.83
CA ILE A 151 -3.81 15.78 -4.49
C ILE A 151 -3.31 17.09 -3.87
N ILE A 152 -2.18 17.62 -4.35
CA ILE A 152 -1.59 18.87 -3.81
C ILE A 152 -2.49 20.08 -4.05
N GLY A 153 -3.38 20.05 -5.02
CA GLY A 153 -4.26 21.19 -5.34
C GLY A 153 -5.72 20.81 -5.55
N SER A 154 -6.12 19.57 -5.27
CA SER A 154 -7.46 19.06 -5.57
C SER A 154 -8.07 18.31 -4.39
N GLU A 155 -8.96 18.98 -3.65
CA GLU A 155 -9.73 18.31 -2.58
C GLU A 155 -10.58 17.15 -3.12
N THR A 156 -11.06 17.24 -4.36
CA THR A 156 -11.80 16.17 -5.00
C THR A 156 -10.94 14.91 -5.16
N ASP A 157 -9.67 15.08 -5.55
CA ASP A 157 -8.75 13.96 -5.69
C ASP A 157 -8.38 13.39 -4.31
N VAL A 158 -8.17 14.23 -3.29
CA VAL A 158 -7.99 13.81 -1.91
C VAL A 158 -9.12 12.89 -1.45
N GLN A 159 -10.38 13.32 -1.65
CA GLN A 159 -11.56 12.53 -1.27
C GLN A 159 -11.68 11.23 -2.09
N THR A 160 -11.29 11.27 -3.36
CA THR A 160 -11.41 10.13 -4.26
C THR A 160 -10.42 9.03 -3.91
N VAL A 161 -9.15 9.38 -3.75
CA VAL A 161 -8.06 8.42 -3.53
C VAL A 161 -7.76 8.17 -2.06
N GLY A 162 -8.23 9.04 -1.16
CA GLY A 162 -7.96 8.95 0.28
C GLY A 162 -6.56 9.38 0.68
N GLN A 163 -5.85 10.14 -0.15
CA GLN A 163 -4.52 10.65 0.16
C GLN A 163 -4.60 12.15 0.45
N ASP A 164 -4.37 12.54 1.70
CA ASP A 164 -4.29 13.94 2.14
C ASP A 164 -2.82 14.31 2.34
N TYR A 165 -2.30 15.19 1.48
CA TYR A 165 -0.89 15.55 1.44
C TYR A 165 -0.37 16.08 2.78
N MET A 166 -1.15 16.94 3.45
CA MET A 166 -0.73 17.52 4.72
C MET A 166 -0.76 16.52 5.87
N ALA A 167 -1.80 15.68 5.91
CA ALA A 167 -1.93 14.64 6.92
C ALA A 167 -0.84 13.55 6.74
N LEU A 168 -0.59 13.11 5.51
CA LEU A 168 0.43 12.11 5.21
C LEU A 168 1.84 12.62 5.52
N GLY A 169 2.13 13.92 5.25
CA GLY A 169 3.40 14.55 5.61
C GLY A 169 3.69 14.63 7.11
N GLN A 170 2.68 14.38 7.96
CA GLN A 170 2.82 14.27 9.41
C GLN A 170 2.85 12.82 9.89
N THR A 171 2.57 11.87 9.00
CA THR A 171 2.40 10.46 9.35
C THR A 171 3.57 9.60 8.90
N VAL A 172 4.18 9.93 7.75
CA VAL A 172 5.34 9.20 7.18
C VAL A 172 6.58 10.07 7.14
N ASP A 173 7.75 9.46 7.03
CA ASP A 173 9.05 10.18 7.05
C ASP A 173 9.27 10.99 5.77
N ALA A 174 8.78 10.49 4.61
CA ALA A 174 8.80 11.22 3.36
C ALA A 174 7.63 10.84 2.44
N ILE A 175 7.32 11.73 1.51
CA ILE A 175 6.29 11.55 0.50
C ILE A 175 6.93 11.63 -0.86
N SER A 176 6.60 10.70 -1.76
CA SER A 176 7.04 10.67 -3.16
C SER A 176 5.87 11.05 -4.08
N PRO A 177 5.69 12.34 -4.43
CA PRO A 177 4.63 12.76 -5.32
C PRO A 177 4.90 12.28 -6.75
N MET A 178 3.95 11.54 -7.32
CA MET A 178 4.00 11.10 -8.72
C MET A 178 3.60 12.26 -9.63
N VAL A 179 4.57 13.08 -10.00
CA VAL A 179 4.40 14.23 -10.90
C VAL A 179 5.06 13.91 -12.23
N TYR A 180 4.26 13.66 -13.25
CA TYR A 180 4.76 13.32 -14.58
C TYR A 180 4.62 14.52 -15.55
N PRO A 181 5.68 14.92 -16.28
CA PRO A 181 5.63 16.07 -17.21
C PRO A 181 4.65 15.88 -18.38
N SER A 182 4.18 14.64 -18.60
CA SER A 182 3.29 14.26 -19.70
C SER A 182 1.80 14.30 -19.36
N HIS A 183 1.45 14.78 -18.18
CA HIS A 183 0.05 14.85 -17.71
C HIS A 183 -0.33 16.28 -17.36
#